data_a02acf0ba36b2db0fa2b12f3a26bce1d
#
_entry.id   a02acf0ba36b2db0fa2b12f3a26bce1d
#
_cell.length_a   1.000
_cell.length_b   1.000
_cell.length_c   1.000
_cell.angle_alpha   90.00
_cell.angle_beta   90.00
_cell.angle_gamma   90.00
#
_symmetry.space_group_name_H-M   'P 1'
#
loop_
_entity.id
_entity.type
_entity.pdbx_description
1 polymer ?
#
loop_
_entity_poly.entity_id
_entity_poly.type
_entity_poly.pdbx_seq_one_letter_code
_entity_poly.pdbx_strand_id
1 'polypeptide(L)'
;MSEAPAATPSKPRVLVADDEQVIANTLAIILNQNGFEARAVYSGEKAIESLDSFQPDMLISDVIMTGMTGIEAAIATQKKMPNCKILLFSGQAATADLLEKARQDGHEFEILAKPVHPSDLLAKLRG
;
A
#
# COMPACT_ATOMS: atom_id res chain seq x y z
N MET A 1 -28.14 -24.04 -2.98
CA MET A 1 -27.73 -23.44 -3.22
C MET A 1 -27.22 -22.61 -3.33
N SER A 2 -26.96 -22.55 -3.09
CA SER A 2 -26.64 -21.83 -3.23
C SER A 2 -25.90 -21.22 -3.34
N GLU A 3 -25.45 -21.12 -3.47
CA GLU A 3 -24.70 -20.54 -3.54
C GLU A 3 -24.46 -19.44 -3.74
N ALA A 4 -24.72 -19.28 -3.97
CA ALA A 4 -24.65 -18.10 -4.00
C ALA A 4 -23.71 -17.09 -3.59
N PRO A 5 -23.13 -17.07 -2.53
CA PRO A 5 -22.19 -16.04 -2.16
C PRO A 5 -21.09 -15.85 -3.17
N ALA A 6 -20.85 -16.85 -3.94
CA ALA A 6 -19.86 -16.74 -5.00
C ALA A 6 -20.21 -15.66 -6.02
N ALA A 7 -21.46 -15.26 -6.07
CA ALA A 7 -21.90 -14.22 -6.99
C ALA A 7 -21.45 -12.82 -6.56
N THR A 8 -21.05 -12.64 -5.30
CA THR A 8 -20.64 -11.34 -4.78
C THR A 8 -19.13 -11.31 -4.62
N PRO A 9 -18.41 -10.63 -5.52
CA PRO A 9 -16.97 -10.58 -5.38
C PRO A 9 -16.56 -9.84 -4.11
N SER A 10 -15.47 -10.27 -3.51
CA SER A 10 -14.89 -9.59 -2.37
C SER A 10 -14.37 -8.23 -2.80
N LYS A 11 -14.41 -7.27 -1.88
CA LYS A 11 -13.79 -5.98 -2.11
C LYS A 11 -12.27 -6.16 -2.15
N PRO A 12 -11.57 -5.43 -3.03
CA PRO A 12 -10.11 -5.45 -3.01
C PRO A 12 -9.60 -4.98 -1.66
N ARG A 13 -8.60 -5.67 -1.14
CA ARG A 13 -8.03 -5.37 0.16
C ARG A 13 -6.79 -4.51 0.00
N VAL A 14 -6.76 -3.39 0.71
CA VAL A 14 -5.66 -2.43 0.64
C VAL A 14 -5.06 -2.25 2.03
N LEU A 15 -3.77 -2.52 2.14
CA LEU A 15 -3.04 -2.27 3.37
C LEU A 15 -2.34 -0.92 3.23
N VAL A 16 -2.58 -0.01 4.18
CA VAL A 16 -2.03 1.35 4.13
C VAL A 16 -1.02 1.49 5.26
N ALA A 17 0.23 1.73 4.93
CA ALA A 17 1.32 1.86 5.90
C ALA A 17 1.85 3.28 5.91
N ASP A 18 1.77 3.95 7.06
CA ASP A 18 2.31 5.30 7.26
C ASP A 18 2.48 5.50 8.76
N ASP A 19 3.66 5.94 9.19
CA ASP A 19 3.89 6.17 10.62
C ASP A 19 3.17 7.42 11.14
N GLU A 20 2.67 8.27 10.25
CA GLU A 20 1.73 9.32 10.62
C GLU A 20 0.33 8.72 10.67
N GLN A 21 -0.12 8.39 11.88
CA GLN A 21 -1.37 7.65 12.06
C GLN A 21 -2.58 8.35 11.47
N VAL A 22 -2.62 9.68 11.56
CA VAL A 22 -3.74 10.44 10.99
C VAL A 22 -3.82 10.23 9.49
N ILE A 23 -2.70 10.22 8.80
CA ILE A 23 -2.66 10.01 7.35
C ILE A 23 -3.11 8.60 7.01
N ALA A 24 -2.54 7.60 7.68
CA ALA A 24 -2.89 6.21 7.43
C ALA A 24 -4.38 5.96 7.66
N ASN A 25 -4.90 6.45 8.78
CA ASN A 25 -6.31 6.26 9.12
C ASN A 25 -7.24 6.98 8.14
N THR A 26 -6.89 8.21 7.76
CA THR A 26 -7.70 8.98 6.82
C THR A 26 -7.78 8.29 5.46
N LEU A 27 -6.66 7.81 4.96
CA LEU A 27 -6.64 7.09 3.68
C LEU A 27 -7.46 5.81 3.77
N ALA A 28 -7.33 5.06 4.87
CA ALA A 28 -8.12 3.84 5.05
C ALA A 28 -9.63 4.14 5.06
N ILE A 29 -10.03 5.22 5.73
CA ILE A 29 -11.45 5.62 5.76
C ILE A 29 -11.95 5.94 4.35
N ILE A 30 -11.17 6.72 3.60
CA ILE A 30 -11.54 7.09 2.23
C ILE A 30 -11.69 5.84 1.36
N LEU A 31 -10.75 4.92 1.46
CA LEU A 31 -10.79 3.70 0.68
C LEU A 31 -11.99 2.83 1.05
N ASN A 32 -12.27 2.70 2.35
CA ASN A 32 -13.44 1.92 2.79
C ASN A 32 -14.75 2.52 2.30
N GLN A 33 -14.79 3.84 2.10
CA GLN A 33 -15.97 4.52 1.58
C GLN A 33 -16.10 4.39 0.06
N ASN A 34 -15.08 3.89 -0.61
CA ASN A 34 -15.02 3.87 -2.07
C ASN A 34 -14.85 2.46 -2.66
N GLY A 35 -15.35 1.46 -1.97
CA GLY A 35 -15.43 0.11 -2.51
C GLY A 35 -14.25 -0.80 -2.21
N PHE A 36 -13.34 -0.38 -1.35
CA PHE A 36 -12.21 -1.18 -0.91
C PHE A 36 -12.39 -1.65 0.53
N GLU A 37 -11.65 -2.66 0.90
CA GLU A 37 -11.52 -3.07 2.30
C GLU A 37 -10.10 -2.67 2.72
N ALA A 38 -9.98 -1.58 3.47
CA ALA A 38 -8.68 -1.00 3.80
C ALA A 38 -8.37 -1.13 5.28
N ARG A 39 -7.11 -1.38 5.58
CA ARG A 39 -6.60 -1.45 6.95
C ARG A 39 -5.36 -0.58 7.05
N ALA A 40 -5.29 0.23 8.10
CA ALA A 40 -4.13 1.08 8.37
C ALA A 40 -3.18 0.38 9.32
N VAL A 41 -1.88 0.48 9.01
CA VAL A 41 -0.81 0.06 9.91
C VAL A 41 0.20 1.21 9.96
N TYR A 42 1.05 1.23 11.00
CA TYR A 42 1.83 2.43 11.28
C TYR A 42 3.34 2.20 11.19
N SER A 43 3.73 1.09 10.57
CA SER A 43 5.14 0.81 10.30
C SER A 43 5.25 -0.24 9.21
N GLY A 44 6.44 -0.33 8.61
CA GLY A 44 6.71 -1.38 7.63
C GLY A 44 6.69 -2.75 8.26
N GLU A 45 7.19 -2.86 9.49
CA GLU A 45 7.18 -4.12 10.23
C GLU A 45 5.75 -4.61 10.45
N LYS A 46 4.85 -3.71 10.84
CA LYS A 46 3.44 -4.07 11.03
C LYS A 46 2.76 -4.44 9.72
N ALA A 47 3.17 -3.80 8.62
CA ALA A 47 2.65 -4.16 7.31
C ALA A 47 2.99 -5.61 6.99
N ILE A 48 4.23 -6.01 7.19
CA ILE A 48 4.67 -7.37 6.91
C ILE A 48 3.96 -8.37 7.84
N GLU A 49 3.81 -8.04 9.12
CA GLU A 49 3.08 -8.89 10.06
C GLU A 49 1.63 -9.13 9.63
N SER A 50 1.04 -8.15 8.96
CA SER A 50 -0.37 -8.20 8.57
C SER A 50 -0.62 -9.02 7.29
N LEU A 51 0.42 -9.37 6.55
CA LEU A 51 0.24 -10.01 5.25
C LEU A 51 -0.55 -11.31 5.32
N ASP A 52 -0.21 -12.18 6.27
CA ASP A 52 -0.87 -13.49 6.36
C ASP A 52 -2.33 -13.38 6.78
N SER A 53 -2.62 -12.50 7.73
CA SER A 53 -3.98 -12.39 8.26
C SER A 53 -4.89 -11.57 7.36
N PHE A 54 -4.37 -10.53 6.73
CA PHE A 54 -5.18 -9.62 5.93
C PHE A 54 -5.23 -10.02 4.44
N GLN A 55 -4.17 -10.60 3.93
CA GLN A 55 -4.06 -11.01 2.52
C GLN A 55 -4.37 -9.83 1.58
N PRO A 56 -3.58 -8.74 1.63
CA PRO A 56 -3.87 -7.56 0.82
C PRO A 56 -3.64 -7.82 -0.66
N ASP A 57 -4.51 -7.23 -1.48
CA ASP A 57 -4.32 -7.18 -2.93
C ASP A 57 -3.39 -6.05 -3.31
N MET A 58 -3.28 -5.04 -2.46
CA MET A 58 -2.45 -3.86 -2.70
C MET A 58 -1.83 -3.39 -1.39
N LEU A 59 -0.59 -2.91 -1.49
CA LEU A 59 0.08 -2.22 -0.38
C LEU A 59 0.36 -0.78 -0.80
N ILE A 60 -0.11 0.15 0.00
CA ILE A 60 0.21 1.57 -0.15
C ILE A 60 1.09 1.95 1.02
N SER A 61 2.25 2.53 0.76
CA SER A 61 3.17 2.87 1.83
C SER A 61 3.91 4.17 1.56
N ASP A 62 4.10 4.95 2.63
CA ASP A 62 5.06 6.06 2.58
C ASP A 62 6.46 5.46 2.41
N VAL A 63 7.32 6.13 1.66
CA VAL A 63 8.71 5.68 1.50
C VAL A 63 9.49 5.89 2.79
N ILE A 64 9.32 7.04 3.41
CA ILE A 64 10.08 7.39 4.63
C ILE A 64 9.21 7.11 5.87
N MET A 65 9.62 6.10 6.63
CA MET A 65 8.98 5.76 7.90
C MET A 65 10.06 5.47 8.93
N THR A 66 9.72 5.58 10.19
CA THR A 66 10.63 5.21 11.28
C THR A 66 10.88 3.72 11.22
N GLY A 67 12.15 3.31 11.30
CA GLY A 67 12.53 1.92 11.19
C GLY A 67 12.60 1.49 9.73
N MET A 68 11.85 0.45 9.37
CA MET A 68 11.85 -0.07 8.02
C MET A 68 11.25 0.95 7.04
N THR A 69 11.93 1.17 5.92
CA THR A 69 11.39 2.08 4.88
C THR A 69 10.26 1.41 4.12
N GLY A 70 9.45 2.22 3.43
CA GLY A 70 8.41 1.70 2.57
C GLY A 70 8.94 0.84 1.44
N ILE A 71 10.15 1.14 0.94
CA ILE A 71 10.78 0.33 -0.10
C ILE A 71 11.12 -1.05 0.44
N GLU A 72 11.69 -1.12 1.63
CA GLU A 72 12.01 -2.41 2.26
C GLU A 72 10.74 -3.23 2.50
N ALA A 73 9.68 -2.57 2.99
CA ALA A 73 8.40 -3.23 3.20
C ALA A 73 7.80 -3.73 1.88
N ALA A 74 7.90 -2.94 0.82
CA ALA A 74 7.41 -3.32 -0.50
C ALA A 74 8.14 -4.54 -1.05
N ILE A 75 9.45 -4.56 -0.94
CA ILE A 75 10.26 -5.69 -1.41
C ILE A 75 9.89 -6.97 -0.65
N ALA A 76 9.79 -6.87 0.68
CA ALA A 76 9.43 -8.02 1.51
C ALA A 76 8.02 -8.51 1.16
N THR A 77 7.10 -7.59 0.92
CA THR A 77 5.72 -7.94 0.54
C THR A 77 5.70 -8.68 -0.79
N GLN A 78 6.44 -8.19 -1.79
CA GLN A 78 6.46 -8.84 -3.10
C GLN A 78 7.09 -10.22 -3.05
N LYS A 79 8.08 -10.43 -2.19
CA LYS A 79 8.67 -11.76 -2.02
C LYS A 79 7.65 -12.74 -1.46
N LYS A 80 6.83 -12.30 -0.53
CA LYS A 80 5.85 -13.15 0.12
C LYS A 80 4.57 -13.28 -0.70
N MET A 81 4.18 -12.19 -1.36
CA MET A 81 2.93 -12.10 -2.12
C MET A 81 3.20 -11.46 -3.48
N PRO A 82 3.70 -12.24 -4.46
CA PRO A 82 4.12 -11.67 -5.75
C PRO A 82 3.03 -10.94 -6.52
N ASN A 83 1.77 -11.25 -6.26
CA ASN A 83 0.65 -10.62 -6.96
C ASN A 83 0.15 -9.36 -6.26
N CYS A 84 0.70 -9.01 -5.10
CA CYS A 84 0.29 -7.81 -4.39
C CYS A 84 0.83 -6.58 -5.13
N LYS A 85 -0.06 -5.66 -5.49
CA LYS A 85 0.36 -4.41 -6.13
C LYS A 85 0.93 -3.47 -5.09
N ILE A 86 1.95 -2.71 -5.49
CA ILE A 86 2.62 -1.76 -4.60
C ILE A 86 2.45 -0.35 -5.14
N LEU A 87 2.09 0.57 -4.26
CA LEU A 87 2.07 2.00 -4.57
C LEU A 87 2.77 2.74 -3.44
N LEU A 88 3.78 3.53 -3.76
CA LEU A 88 4.55 4.25 -2.76
C LEU A 88 4.26 5.74 -2.83
N PHE A 89 4.23 6.39 -1.66
CA PHE A 89 4.07 7.84 -1.57
C PHE A 89 5.45 8.47 -1.38
N SER A 90 5.76 9.48 -2.17
CA SER A 90 7.03 10.16 -2.08
C SER A 90 6.80 11.68 -2.13
N GLY A 91 7.22 12.38 -1.09
CA GLY A 91 7.04 13.82 -1.00
C GLY A 91 8.30 14.61 -0.89
N GLN A 92 9.44 13.95 -0.86
CA GLN A 92 10.71 14.60 -0.61
C GLN A 92 11.75 14.21 -1.65
N ALA A 93 12.62 15.16 -1.96
CA ALA A 93 13.72 14.91 -2.89
C ALA A 93 14.63 13.76 -2.42
N ALA A 94 14.79 13.61 -1.10
CA ALA A 94 15.64 12.56 -0.54
C ALA A 94 15.18 11.16 -0.89
N THR A 95 13.88 10.98 -1.18
CA THR A 95 13.37 9.65 -1.55
C THR A 95 13.80 9.22 -2.93
N ALA A 96 14.21 10.16 -3.79
CA ALA A 96 14.65 9.86 -5.15
C ALA A 96 15.84 8.91 -5.16
N ASP A 97 16.80 9.10 -4.24
CA ASP A 97 17.97 8.24 -4.18
C ASP A 97 17.61 6.81 -3.77
N LEU A 98 16.69 6.68 -2.81
CA LEU A 98 16.23 5.38 -2.37
C LEU A 98 15.50 4.62 -3.48
N LEU A 99 14.68 5.33 -4.24
CA LEU A 99 13.94 4.75 -5.35
C LEU A 99 14.88 4.37 -6.49
N GLU A 100 15.87 5.19 -6.78
CA GLU A 100 16.84 4.90 -7.82
C GLU A 100 17.67 3.67 -7.46
N LYS A 101 18.09 3.56 -6.21
CA LYS A 101 18.83 2.38 -5.76
C LYS A 101 17.98 1.12 -5.89
N ALA A 102 16.71 1.19 -5.50
CA ALA A 102 15.81 0.05 -5.63
C ALA A 102 15.67 -0.36 -7.09
N ARG A 103 15.56 0.61 -8.00
CA ARG A 103 15.45 0.34 -9.43
C ARG A 103 16.71 -0.34 -9.96
N GLN A 104 17.88 0.11 -9.52
CA GLN A 104 19.14 -0.51 -9.90
C GLN A 104 19.23 -1.96 -9.44
N ASP A 105 18.60 -2.28 -8.31
CA ASP A 105 18.55 -3.63 -7.76
C ASP A 105 17.41 -4.46 -8.38
N GLY A 106 16.72 -3.94 -9.39
CA GLY A 106 15.67 -4.65 -10.09
C GLY A 106 14.26 -4.46 -9.55
N HIS A 107 14.06 -3.47 -8.66
CA HIS A 107 12.76 -3.20 -8.06
C HIS A 107 12.22 -1.85 -8.53
N GLU A 108 11.18 -1.90 -9.35
CA GLU A 108 10.53 -0.71 -9.86
C GLU A 108 9.13 -0.61 -9.30
N PHE A 109 8.80 0.54 -8.70
CA PHE A 109 7.52 0.73 -8.04
C PHE A 109 6.77 1.92 -8.61
N GLU A 110 5.45 1.86 -8.58
CA GLU A 110 4.64 3.03 -8.89
C GLU A 110 4.70 4.03 -7.74
N ILE A 111 4.81 5.30 -8.09
CA ILE A 111 4.99 6.37 -7.12
C ILE A 111 3.85 7.38 -7.28
N LEU A 112 3.32 7.83 -6.15
CA LEU A 112 2.36 8.93 -6.11
C LEU A 112 2.95 10.04 -5.27
N ALA A 113 3.02 11.25 -5.83
CA ALA A 113 3.61 12.38 -5.15
C ALA A 113 2.73 12.88 -4.01
N LYS A 114 3.36 13.30 -2.93
CA LYS A 114 2.64 13.98 -1.84
C LYS A 114 2.53 15.47 -2.15
N PRO A 115 1.47 16.14 -1.72
CA PRO A 115 0.32 15.62 -0.99
C PRO A 115 -0.57 14.76 -1.89
N VAL A 116 -1.11 13.69 -1.31
CA VAL A 116 -1.90 12.73 -2.07
C VAL A 116 -3.36 13.19 -2.09
N HIS A 117 -3.88 13.39 -3.29
CA HIS A 117 -5.30 13.71 -3.45
C HIS A 117 -6.10 12.41 -3.55
N PRO A 118 -7.22 12.29 -2.82
CA PRO A 118 -8.01 11.05 -2.85
C PRO A 118 -8.42 10.61 -4.24
N SER A 119 -8.76 11.55 -5.12
CA SER A 119 -9.15 11.20 -6.49
C SER A 119 -8.00 10.58 -7.27
N ASP A 120 -6.77 11.07 -7.08
CA ASP A 120 -5.60 10.51 -7.76
C ASP A 120 -5.29 9.11 -7.23
N LEU A 121 -5.41 8.93 -5.92
CA LEU A 121 -5.20 7.62 -5.29
C LEU A 121 -6.21 6.61 -5.83
N LEU A 122 -7.49 6.96 -5.84
CA LEU A 122 -8.54 6.06 -6.31
C LEU A 122 -8.34 5.71 -7.79
N ALA A 123 -7.95 6.68 -8.60
CA ALA A 123 -7.67 6.43 -10.02
C ALA A 123 -6.53 5.44 -10.19
N LYS A 124 -5.46 5.56 -9.41
CA LYS A 124 -4.33 4.63 -9.46
C LYS A 124 -4.74 3.22 -9.07
N LEU A 125 -5.56 3.09 -8.03
CA LEU A 125 -5.97 1.77 -7.54
C LEU A 125 -6.97 1.09 -8.47
N ARG A 126 -7.79 1.87 -9.16
CA ARG A 126 -8.79 1.35 -10.10
C ARG A 126 -8.22 1.10 -11.49
N GLY A 127 -7.14 1.76 -11.79
CA GLY A 127 -6.47 1.61 -13.06
C GLY A 127 -5.70 0.31 -13.14
#